data_f5c4e53ac07c74046a0a2d66b1800f8a
#
_entry.id   f5c4e53ac07c74046a0a2d66b1800f8a
#
_cell.length_a   1.000
_cell.length_b   1.000
_cell.length_c   1.000
_cell.angle_alpha   90.00
_cell.angle_beta   90.00
_cell.angle_gamma   90.00
#
_symmetry.space_group_name_H-M   'P 1'
#
loop_
_entity.id
_entity.type
_entity.pdbx_description
1 polymer ?
#
loop_
_entity_poly.entity_id
_entity_poly.type
_entity_poly.pdbx_seq_one_letter_code
_entity_poly.pdbx_strand_id
1 'polypeptide(L)'
;HLTLDEGEFTKEIEVVKEERRLRTEDNPNSLTYEQFNAAAYNSSPYHNPVIGWMNDLDNMQVSDLREWYESWYMPNNATLIVVGDVKPEEVFTLAEKYYGPIPKRKVESLKPQLEPVQVGERRVEVKAIAKLPYMIMGYKVPSLLTIEDKNEAYALAVLSGILDGGRSSRLSKHLVREQEVAASAGAGYSLYAARNNMFLFDGTPNANKTLDDLEQAIEKEIEKLKNELVTEQELKRVKAQVVASEIYQQDSVQRQAYVIGSLETVGLGWQTMNDYAENIKAVTAEEVQAVAKKYFIDERKTLAYLTPLERTKPSNK
;
A
#
# COMPACT_ATOMS: atom_id res chain seq x y z
N HIS A 1 -23.03 -0.16 21.78
CA HIS A 1 -24.13 -0.52 20.87
C HIS A 1 -24.30 0.61 19.88
N LEU A 2 -24.04 0.34 18.60
CA LEU A 2 -24.31 1.32 17.53
C LEU A 2 -25.81 1.33 17.21
N THR A 3 -26.41 2.51 17.18
CA THR A 3 -27.77 2.69 16.70
C THR A 3 -27.70 3.03 15.21
N LEU A 4 -28.29 2.20 14.38
CA LEU A 4 -28.35 2.38 12.94
C LEU A 4 -29.71 2.93 12.56
N ASP A 5 -29.80 4.25 12.45
CA ASP A 5 -31.00 4.99 12.05
C ASP A 5 -30.98 5.24 10.54
N GLU A 6 -32.10 5.03 9.86
CA GLU A 6 -32.23 5.18 8.42
C GLU A 6 -32.07 6.63 7.95
N GLY A 7 -32.56 7.58 8.74
CA GLY A 7 -32.45 9.01 8.43
C GLY A 7 -31.02 9.54 8.56
N GLU A 8 -30.27 9.05 9.55
CA GLU A 8 -28.84 9.37 9.68
C GLU A 8 -28.04 8.66 8.60
N PHE A 9 -28.32 7.38 8.30
CA PHE A 9 -27.65 6.65 7.22
C PHE A 9 -27.80 7.38 5.88
N THR A 10 -29.00 7.86 5.54
CA THR A 10 -29.27 8.58 4.28
C THR A 10 -28.42 9.84 4.14
N LYS A 11 -28.11 10.53 5.24
CA LYS A 11 -27.21 11.69 5.22
C LYS A 11 -25.76 11.28 5.09
N GLU A 12 -25.34 10.29 5.87
CA GLU A 12 -23.92 9.83 5.90
C GLU A 12 -23.48 9.20 4.59
N ILE A 13 -24.35 8.46 3.90
CA ILE A 13 -24.00 7.88 2.59
C ILE A 13 -23.70 8.96 1.55
N GLU A 14 -24.41 10.10 1.58
CA GLU A 14 -24.09 11.22 0.70
C GLU A 14 -22.74 11.90 1.06
N VAL A 15 -22.39 11.93 2.35
CA VAL A 15 -21.06 12.40 2.79
C VAL A 15 -19.96 11.47 2.27
N VAL A 16 -20.15 10.15 2.34
CA VAL A 16 -19.19 9.16 1.81
C VAL A 16 -19.05 9.27 0.29
N LYS A 17 -20.15 9.47 -0.44
CA LYS A 17 -20.12 9.70 -1.90
C LYS A 17 -19.36 10.97 -2.25
N GLU A 18 -19.54 12.05 -1.49
CA GLU A 18 -18.80 13.29 -1.69
C GLU A 18 -17.30 13.12 -1.35
N GLU A 19 -16.99 12.39 -0.28
CA GLU A 19 -15.60 12.02 0.03
C GLU A 19 -14.95 11.23 -1.11
N ARG A 20 -15.69 10.28 -1.72
CA ARG A 20 -15.21 9.54 -2.89
C ARG A 20 -14.94 10.46 -4.08
N ARG A 21 -15.87 11.41 -4.37
CA ARG A 21 -15.64 12.40 -5.44
C ARG A 21 -14.36 13.18 -5.20
N LEU A 22 -14.23 13.78 -4.02
CA LEU A 22 -13.08 14.62 -3.65
C LEU A 22 -11.74 13.87 -3.65
N ARG A 23 -11.74 12.65 -3.11
CA ARG A 23 -10.49 11.88 -2.94
C ARG A 23 -10.08 11.07 -4.14
N THR A 24 -11.04 10.65 -4.97
CA THR A 24 -10.77 9.74 -6.09
C THR A 24 -11.13 10.37 -7.43
N GLU A 25 -12.39 10.76 -7.65
CA GLU A 25 -12.86 11.17 -8.98
C GLU A 25 -12.29 12.53 -9.41
N ASP A 26 -12.19 13.48 -8.48
CA ASP A 26 -11.59 14.81 -8.71
C ASP A 26 -10.07 14.83 -8.56
N ASN A 27 -9.45 13.71 -8.17
CA ASN A 27 -8.02 13.55 -8.06
C ASN A 27 -7.52 12.57 -9.14
N PRO A 28 -6.94 13.06 -10.24
CA PRO A 28 -6.57 12.21 -11.36
C PRO A 28 -5.50 11.16 -11.02
N ASN A 29 -4.59 11.42 -10.07
CA ASN A 29 -3.61 10.44 -9.64
C ASN A 29 -4.28 9.32 -8.81
N SER A 30 -5.20 9.67 -7.91
CA SER A 30 -5.96 8.68 -7.14
C SER A 30 -6.86 7.83 -8.03
N LEU A 31 -7.51 8.45 -9.03
CA LEU A 31 -8.28 7.73 -10.04
C LEU A 31 -7.39 6.76 -10.83
N THR A 32 -6.18 7.18 -11.19
CA THR A 32 -5.21 6.32 -11.89
C THR A 32 -4.79 5.15 -11.00
N TYR A 33 -4.56 5.37 -9.71
CA TYR A 33 -4.25 4.32 -8.75
C TYR A 33 -5.40 3.31 -8.59
N GLU A 34 -6.65 3.78 -8.54
CA GLU A 34 -7.84 2.92 -8.49
C GLU A 34 -7.94 2.03 -9.75
N GLN A 35 -7.79 2.61 -10.93
CA GLN A 35 -7.82 1.86 -12.20
C GLN A 35 -6.64 0.90 -12.34
N PHE A 36 -5.47 1.29 -11.84
CA PHE A 36 -4.31 0.41 -11.74
C PHE A 36 -4.61 -0.82 -10.88
N ASN A 37 -5.15 -0.65 -9.67
CA ASN A 37 -5.48 -1.78 -8.78
C ASN A 37 -6.56 -2.67 -9.37
N ALA A 38 -7.60 -2.09 -9.98
CA ALA A 38 -8.66 -2.84 -10.65
C ALA A 38 -8.13 -3.71 -11.80
N ALA A 39 -7.10 -3.24 -12.51
CA ALA A 39 -6.44 -4.02 -13.57
C ALA A 39 -5.39 -4.99 -13.00
N ALA A 40 -4.67 -4.62 -11.94
CA ALA A 40 -3.60 -5.43 -11.35
C ALA A 40 -4.13 -6.71 -10.70
N TYR A 41 -5.31 -6.68 -10.10
CA TYR A 41 -5.85 -7.81 -9.35
C TYR A 41 -7.14 -8.35 -9.97
N ASN A 42 -7.22 -9.67 -10.16
CA ASN A 42 -8.41 -10.34 -10.68
C ASN A 42 -9.34 -10.81 -9.57
N SER A 43 -8.81 -11.43 -8.54
CA SER A 43 -9.60 -12.03 -7.45
C SER A 43 -9.19 -11.57 -6.06
N SER A 44 -8.02 -10.98 -5.91
CA SER A 44 -7.60 -10.40 -4.63
C SER A 44 -8.50 -9.23 -4.25
N PRO A 45 -9.00 -9.13 -3.00
CA PRO A 45 -9.78 -7.97 -2.54
C PRO A 45 -9.08 -6.62 -2.69
N TYR A 46 -7.76 -6.60 -2.91
CA TYR A 46 -7.01 -5.37 -3.18
C TYR A 46 -7.39 -4.67 -4.49
N HIS A 47 -8.18 -5.33 -5.32
CA HIS A 47 -8.77 -4.70 -6.51
C HIS A 47 -9.88 -3.70 -6.15
N ASN A 48 -10.52 -3.84 -5.00
CA ASN A 48 -11.59 -2.94 -4.58
C ASN A 48 -11.02 -1.67 -3.90
N PRO A 49 -11.53 -0.48 -4.22
CA PRO A 49 -11.17 0.73 -3.48
C PRO A 49 -11.69 0.65 -2.04
N VAL A 50 -10.91 1.19 -1.08
CA VAL A 50 -11.29 1.18 0.35
C VAL A 50 -12.61 1.89 0.60
N ILE A 51 -12.86 3.00 -0.12
CA ILE A 51 -14.10 3.77 -0.01
C ILE A 51 -15.30 3.11 -0.70
N GLY A 52 -15.08 2.03 -1.47
CA GLY A 52 -16.10 1.38 -2.28
C GLY A 52 -16.25 2.00 -3.69
N TRP A 53 -16.87 1.25 -4.60
CA TRP A 53 -17.25 1.76 -5.91
C TRP A 53 -18.49 2.65 -5.81
N MET A 54 -18.59 3.69 -6.64
CA MET A 54 -19.76 4.60 -6.61
C MET A 54 -21.08 3.84 -6.79
N ASN A 55 -21.12 2.86 -7.69
CA ASN A 55 -22.31 2.03 -7.90
C ASN A 55 -22.73 1.26 -6.64
N ASP A 56 -21.79 0.78 -5.84
CA ASP A 56 -22.10 0.08 -4.59
C ASP A 56 -22.65 1.07 -3.56
N LEU A 57 -22.05 2.27 -3.47
CA LEU A 57 -22.52 3.34 -2.58
C LEU A 57 -23.91 3.84 -2.97
N ASP A 58 -24.22 3.91 -4.27
CA ASP A 58 -25.54 4.33 -4.77
C ASP A 58 -26.65 3.35 -4.43
N ASN A 59 -26.30 2.07 -4.28
CA ASN A 59 -27.26 0.99 -4.03
C ASN A 59 -27.23 0.49 -2.57
N MET A 60 -26.31 1.00 -1.74
CA MET A 60 -26.19 0.60 -0.34
C MET A 60 -27.40 1.00 0.49
N GLN A 61 -27.86 0.13 1.36
CA GLN A 61 -28.99 0.34 2.27
C GLN A 61 -28.53 0.17 3.73
N VAL A 62 -29.30 0.73 4.64
CA VAL A 62 -29.03 0.59 6.08
C VAL A 62 -29.06 -0.86 6.56
N SER A 63 -29.82 -1.73 5.86
CA SER A 63 -29.85 -3.18 6.12
C SER A 63 -28.49 -3.83 5.87
N ASP A 64 -27.76 -3.43 4.81
CA ASP A 64 -26.45 -3.98 4.47
C ASP A 64 -25.43 -3.64 5.56
N LEU A 65 -25.48 -2.37 6.02
CA LEU A 65 -24.63 -1.92 7.12
C LEU A 65 -24.94 -2.64 8.44
N ARG A 66 -26.23 -2.93 8.71
CA ARG A 66 -26.65 -3.67 9.90
C ARG A 66 -26.17 -5.12 9.86
N GLU A 67 -26.36 -5.82 8.73
CA GLU A 67 -25.91 -7.17 8.52
C GLU A 67 -24.39 -7.28 8.69
N TRP A 68 -23.65 -6.32 8.09
CA TRP A 68 -22.20 -6.27 8.22
C TRP A 68 -21.75 -6.02 9.67
N TYR A 69 -22.37 -5.08 10.36
CA TYR A 69 -22.09 -4.80 11.78
C TYR A 69 -22.37 -6.02 12.67
N GLU A 70 -23.49 -6.69 12.48
CA GLU A 70 -23.86 -7.89 13.24
C GLU A 70 -22.91 -9.06 12.97
N SER A 71 -22.39 -9.17 11.76
CA SER A 71 -21.49 -10.25 11.35
C SER A 71 -20.05 -10.07 11.84
N TRP A 72 -19.56 -8.83 11.95
CA TRP A 72 -18.14 -8.58 12.16
C TRP A 72 -17.81 -7.79 13.43
N TYR A 73 -18.71 -6.95 13.94
CA TYR A 73 -18.47 -6.12 15.11
C TYR A 73 -18.81 -6.89 16.41
N MET A 74 -17.81 -7.58 16.97
CA MET A 74 -17.92 -8.30 18.23
C MET A 74 -16.56 -8.35 18.94
N PRO A 75 -16.52 -8.45 20.28
CA PRO A 75 -15.26 -8.44 21.05
C PRO A 75 -14.28 -9.53 20.65
N ASN A 76 -14.76 -10.73 20.31
CA ASN A 76 -13.90 -11.84 19.90
C ASN A 76 -13.41 -11.74 18.44
N ASN A 77 -13.74 -10.67 17.73
CA ASN A 77 -13.21 -10.31 16.41
C ASN A 77 -12.53 -8.93 16.42
N ALA A 78 -12.23 -8.41 17.61
CA ALA A 78 -11.60 -7.10 17.77
C ALA A 78 -10.30 -7.24 18.57
N THR A 79 -9.30 -6.44 18.22
CA THR A 79 -8.03 -6.33 18.95
C THR A 79 -7.97 -4.96 19.59
N LEU A 80 -7.86 -4.90 20.93
CA LEU A 80 -7.67 -3.66 21.67
C LEU A 80 -6.18 -3.46 21.96
N ILE A 81 -5.63 -2.35 21.49
CA ILE A 81 -4.26 -1.96 21.75
C ILE A 81 -4.24 -0.67 22.57
N VAL A 82 -3.50 -0.67 23.65
CA VAL A 82 -3.30 0.49 24.52
C VAL A 82 -1.82 0.70 24.73
N VAL A 83 -1.33 1.88 24.36
CA VAL A 83 0.08 2.27 24.53
C VAL A 83 0.14 3.65 25.20
N GLY A 84 0.91 3.74 26.28
CA GLY A 84 1.05 4.98 27.04
C GLY A 84 1.49 4.74 28.47
N ASP A 85 1.40 5.76 29.32
CA ASP A 85 1.67 5.65 30.75
C ASP A 85 0.46 5.02 31.47
N VAL A 86 0.35 3.71 31.38
CA VAL A 86 -0.76 2.91 31.94
C VAL A 86 -0.23 1.70 32.68
N LYS A 87 -1.01 1.23 33.66
CA LYS A 87 -0.76 -0.05 34.31
C LYS A 87 -1.56 -1.16 33.62
N PRO A 88 -0.91 -2.19 33.09
CA PRO A 88 -1.59 -3.26 32.35
C PRO A 88 -2.79 -3.89 33.10
N GLU A 89 -2.64 -4.08 34.41
CA GLU A 89 -3.67 -4.70 35.26
C GLU A 89 -4.94 -3.84 35.36
N GLU A 90 -4.78 -2.52 35.37
CA GLU A 90 -5.90 -1.57 35.36
C GLU A 90 -6.60 -1.58 34.00
N VAL A 91 -5.84 -1.64 32.89
CA VAL A 91 -6.37 -1.75 31.54
C VAL A 91 -7.15 -3.07 31.38
N PHE A 92 -6.60 -4.19 31.82
CA PHE A 92 -7.29 -5.50 31.74
C PHE A 92 -8.56 -5.50 32.58
N THR A 93 -8.56 -4.91 33.77
CA THR A 93 -9.73 -4.78 34.62
C THR A 93 -10.84 -3.97 33.94
N LEU A 94 -10.47 -2.86 33.29
CA LEU A 94 -11.42 -2.04 32.54
C LEU A 94 -11.92 -2.76 31.28
N ALA A 95 -11.05 -3.44 30.55
CA ALA A 95 -11.42 -4.22 29.40
C ALA A 95 -12.42 -5.34 29.76
N GLU A 96 -12.16 -6.10 30.83
CA GLU A 96 -13.06 -7.11 31.34
C GLU A 96 -14.42 -6.53 31.76
N LYS A 97 -14.39 -5.39 32.45
CA LYS A 97 -15.61 -4.70 32.87
C LYS A 97 -16.52 -4.28 31.72
N TYR A 98 -15.93 -3.72 30.64
CA TYR A 98 -16.70 -3.12 29.56
C TYR A 98 -16.96 -4.06 28.37
N TYR A 99 -16.03 -4.98 28.08
CA TYR A 99 -16.15 -5.89 26.94
C TYR A 99 -16.51 -7.31 27.38
N GLY A 100 -16.13 -7.74 28.60
CA GLY A 100 -16.40 -9.07 29.12
C GLY A 100 -17.88 -9.46 29.13
N PRO A 101 -18.84 -8.58 29.47
CA PRO A 101 -20.27 -8.89 29.42
C PRO A 101 -20.84 -9.06 28.01
N ILE A 102 -20.14 -8.60 26.96
CA ILE A 102 -20.63 -8.70 25.58
C ILE A 102 -20.45 -10.15 25.08
N PRO A 103 -21.52 -10.81 24.64
CA PRO A 103 -21.45 -12.22 24.27
C PRO A 103 -20.58 -12.43 23.02
N LYS A 104 -19.79 -13.48 23.04
CA LYS A 104 -19.06 -13.96 21.86
C LYS A 104 -20.04 -14.40 20.78
N ARG A 105 -19.72 -14.11 19.53
CA ARG A 105 -20.48 -14.59 18.36
C ARG A 105 -19.57 -15.40 17.44
N LYS A 106 -20.14 -16.25 16.60
CA LYS A 106 -19.39 -16.98 15.59
C LYS A 106 -18.92 -16.01 14.54
N VAL A 107 -17.60 -15.94 14.32
CA VAL A 107 -17.01 -15.24 13.18
C VAL A 107 -16.92 -16.24 12.03
N GLU A 108 -17.52 -15.92 10.91
CA GLU A 108 -17.43 -16.75 9.73
C GLU A 108 -16.06 -16.62 9.06
N SER A 109 -15.42 -17.74 8.76
CA SER A 109 -14.19 -17.75 8.00
C SER A 109 -14.50 -17.46 6.53
N LEU A 110 -13.94 -16.37 6.01
CA LEU A 110 -14.05 -16.07 4.59
C LEU A 110 -13.30 -17.11 3.77
N LYS A 111 -13.87 -17.48 2.62
CA LYS A 111 -13.18 -18.35 1.67
C LYS A 111 -11.93 -17.62 1.12
N PRO A 112 -10.80 -18.34 0.98
CA PRO A 112 -9.60 -17.76 0.41
C PRO A 112 -9.86 -17.21 -0.99
N GLN A 113 -9.49 -15.96 -1.23
CA GLN A 113 -9.49 -15.33 -2.55
C GLN A 113 -8.03 -15.16 -2.98
N LEU A 114 -7.49 -16.20 -3.60
CA LEU A 114 -6.12 -16.21 -4.08
C LEU A 114 -6.04 -15.53 -5.44
N GLU A 115 -5.08 -14.64 -5.57
CA GLU A 115 -4.80 -14.00 -6.85
C GLU A 115 -4.17 -15.02 -7.81
N PRO A 116 -4.73 -15.22 -9.01
CA PRO A 116 -4.14 -16.13 -10.00
C PRO A 116 -2.80 -15.62 -10.51
N VAL A 117 -1.97 -16.53 -11.00
CA VAL A 117 -0.73 -16.18 -11.66
C VAL A 117 -1.03 -15.31 -12.88
N GLN A 118 -0.34 -14.19 -12.97
CA GLN A 118 -0.42 -13.31 -14.13
C GLN A 118 0.43 -13.90 -15.26
N VAL A 119 -0.10 -13.87 -16.48
CA VAL A 119 0.51 -14.53 -17.65
C VAL A 119 1.05 -13.56 -18.70
N GLY A 120 1.11 -12.29 -18.38
CA GLY A 120 1.63 -11.23 -19.24
C GLY A 120 1.43 -9.84 -18.64
N GLU A 121 2.09 -8.85 -19.20
CA GLU A 121 1.95 -7.45 -18.82
C GLU A 121 0.50 -6.97 -18.98
N ARG A 122 0.07 -6.09 -18.06
CA ARG A 122 -1.21 -5.39 -18.13
C ARG A 122 -0.97 -3.90 -18.24
N ARG A 123 -1.67 -3.25 -19.19
CA ARG A 123 -1.59 -1.79 -19.41
C ARG A 123 -2.96 -1.16 -19.35
N VAL A 124 -3.04 0.00 -18.70
CA VAL A 124 -4.25 0.83 -18.58
C VAL A 124 -3.90 2.26 -18.95
N GLU A 125 -4.73 2.88 -19.80
CA GLU A 125 -4.66 4.33 -20.05
C GLU A 125 -5.86 4.99 -19.36
N VAL A 126 -5.57 5.95 -18.47
CA VAL A 126 -6.57 6.78 -17.79
C VAL A 126 -6.53 8.18 -18.38
N LYS A 127 -7.65 8.63 -18.94
CA LYS A 127 -7.81 9.97 -19.49
C LYS A 127 -8.64 10.80 -18.51
N ALA A 128 -8.04 11.80 -17.89
CA ALA A 128 -8.71 12.67 -16.94
C ALA A 128 -8.22 14.11 -17.05
N ILE A 129 -9.01 15.06 -16.56
CA ILE A 129 -8.59 16.47 -16.48
C ILE A 129 -7.46 16.55 -15.45
N ALA A 130 -6.24 16.75 -15.93
CA ALA A 130 -5.04 16.84 -15.12
C ALA A 130 -4.10 17.92 -15.62
N LYS A 131 -3.23 18.40 -14.75
CA LYS A 131 -2.18 19.39 -15.14
C LYS A 131 -0.96 18.71 -15.71
N LEU A 132 -0.62 17.53 -15.20
CA LEU A 132 0.60 16.81 -15.55
C LEU A 132 0.26 15.33 -15.82
N PRO A 133 0.98 14.68 -16.73
CA PRO A 133 0.92 13.22 -16.87
C PRO A 133 1.49 12.54 -15.62
N TYR A 134 1.02 11.33 -15.35
CA TYR A 134 1.46 10.54 -14.21
C TYR A 134 1.51 9.06 -14.62
N MET A 135 2.45 8.33 -14.06
CA MET A 135 2.59 6.90 -14.26
C MET A 135 2.60 6.18 -12.92
N ILE A 136 1.95 5.03 -12.89
CA ILE A 136 2.14 4.04 -11.85
C ILE A 136 2.43 2.68 -12.49
N MET A 137 3.48 2.02 -12.04
CA MET A 137 3.91 0.70 -12.49
C MET A 137 4.12 -0.18 -11.27
N GLY A 138 3.75 -1.45 -11.35
CA GLY A 138 3.93 -2.35 -10.24
C GLY A 138 4.18 -3.78 -10.68
N TYR A 139 4.91 -4.50 -9.83
CA TYR A 139 5.19 -5.92 -9.99
C TYR A 139 4.58 -6.69 -8.83
N LYS A 140 3.83 -7.77 -9.12
CA LYS A 140 3.26 -8.63 -8.07
C LYS A 140 4.36 -9.31 -7.26
N VAL A 141 4.36 -9.05 -5.95
CA VAL A 141 5.31 -9.57 -4.98
C VAL A 141 4.58 -10.17 -3.77
N PRO A 142 5.19 -11.11 -3.06
CA PRO A 142 4.65 -11.57 -1.78
C PRO A 142 4.82 -10.51 -0.68
N SER A 143 4.13 -10.71 0.43
CA SER A 143 4.38 -10.02 1.71
C SER A 143 5.12 -10.94 2.66
N LEU A 144 5.53 -10.43 3.82
CA LEU A 144 6.13 -11.24 4.89
C LEU A 144 5.18 -12.37 5.36
N LEU A 145 3.87 -12.16 5.30
CA LEU A 145 2.87 -13.17 5.66
C LEU A 145 2.75 -14.29 4.62
N THR A 146 2.90 -13.96 3.34
CA THR A 146 2.54 -14.86 2.24
C THR A 146 3.72 -15.62 1.63
N ILE A 147 4.95 -15.30 2.03
CA ILE A 147 6.17 -15.91 1.51
C ILE A 147 6.70 -17.01 2.45
N GLU A 148 7.28 -18.06 1.89
CA GLU A 148 7.94 -19.12 2.65
C GLU A 148 9.30 -18.66 3.18
N ASP A 149 10.17 -18.17 2.30
CA ASP A 149 11.47 -17.59 2.68
C ASP A 149 11.31 -16.11 3.05
N LYS A 150 11.29 -15.84 4.35
CA LYS A 150 11.12 -14.49 4.90
C LYS A 150 12.23 -13.51 4.47
N ASN A 151 13.44 -14.00 4.16
CA ASN A 151 14.55 -13.17 3.73
C ASN A 151 14.25 -12.43 2.43
N GLU A 152 13.49 -13.05 1.51
CA GLU A 152 13.08 -12.38 0.27
C GLU A 152 12.20 -11.14 0.53
N ALA A 153 11.31 -11.20 1.51
CA ALA A 153 10.48 -10.04 1.87
C ALA A 153 11.31 -8.89 2.46
N TYR A 154 12.30 -9.21 3.28
CA TYR A 154 13.23 -8.21 3.81
C TYR A 154 14.15 -7.66 2.72
N ALA A 155 14.59 -8.51 1.77
CA ALA A 155 15.35 -8.06 0.60
C ALA A 155 14.54 -7.10 -0.29
N LEU A 156 13.24 -7.34 -0.50
CA LEU A 156 12.33 -6.41 -1.20
C LEU A 156 12.19 -5.08 -0.44
N ALA A 157 12.15 -5.11 0.89
CA ALA A 157 12.10 -3.89 1.70
C ALA A 157 13.39 -3.06 1.59
N VAL A 158 14.56 -3.73 1.62
CA VAL A 158 15.86 -3.08 1.40
C VAL A 158 15.95 -2.52 -0.02
N LEU A 159 15.52 -3.28 -1.02
CA LEU A 159 15.46 -2.84 -2.42
C LEU A 159 14.63 -1.58 -2.60
N SER A 160 13.46 -1.50 -1.94
CA SER A 160 12.63 -0.28 -1.92
C SER A 160 13.42 0.92 -1.36
N GLY A 161 14.14 0.76 -0.25
CA GLY A 161 14.98 1.81 0.33
C GLY A 161 16.18 2.22 -0.52
N ILE A 162 16.74 1.31 -1.34
CA ILE A 162 17.80 1.64 -2.31
C ILE A 162 17.24 2.49 -3.45
N LEU A 163 16.05 2.12 -3.95
CA LEU A 163 15.38 2.83 -5.04
C LEU A 163 14.83 4.19 -4.61
N ASP A 164 14.12 4.24 -3.46
CA ASP A 164 13.47 5.46 -2.95
C ASP A 164 13.56 5.57 -1.42
N GLY A 165 14.78 5.69 -0.90
CA GLY A 165 15.07 5.95 0.53
C GLY A 165 15.62 7.37 0.74
N GLY A 166 15.03 8.39 0.09
CA GLY A 166 15.40 9.79 0.22
C GLY A 166 16.32 10.31 -0.89
N ARG A 167 16.90 11.51 -0.69
CA ARG A 167 17.60 12.25 -1.74
C ARG A 167 18.79 11.53 -2.40
N SER A 168 19.38 10.55 -1.73
CA SER A 168 20.53 9.79 -2.23
C SER A 168 20.13 8.42 -2.82
N SER A 169 18.83 8.12 -2.89
CA SER A 169 18.31 6.92 -3.53
C SER A 169 18.44 6.97 -5.05
N ARG A 170 18.42 5.80 -5.71
CA ARG A 170 18.69 5.69 -7.15
C ARG A 170 17.74 6.50 -7.99
N LEU A 171 16.41 6.42 -7.76
CA LEU A 171 15.42 7.15 -8.56
C LEU A 171 15.60 8.65 -8.40
N SER A 172 15.73 9.15 -7.16
CA SER A 172 15.94 10.57 -6.90
C SER A 172 17.26 11.08 -7.49
N LYS A 173 18.34 10.30 -7.42
CA LYS A 173 19.66 10.66 -7.92
C LYS A 173 19.71 10.59 -9.44
N HIS A 174 19.38 9.43 -10.02
CA HIS A 174 19.60 9.17 -11.45
C HIS A 174 18.51 9.78 -12.32
N LEU A 175 17.23 9.62 -11.98
CA LEU A 175 16.13 10.03 -12.85
C LEU A 175 15.75 11.50 -12.69
N VAL A 176 15.78 12.00 -11.43
CA VAL A 176 15.34 13.39 -11.17
C VAL A 176 16.50 14.38 -11.36
N ARG A 177 17.68 14.10 -10.76
CA ARG A 177 18.77 15.09 -10.72
C ARG A 177 19.83 14.98 -11.81
N GLU A 178 20.18 13.75 -12.25
CA GLU A 178 21.25 13.54 -13.23
C GLU A 178 20.72 13.51 -14.67
N GLN A 179 19.68 12.70 -14.92
CA GLN A 179 19.11 12.54 -16.27
C GLN A 179 17.98 13.54 -16.55
N GLU A 180 17.40 14.14 -15.50
CA GLU A 180 16.28 15.07 -15.60
C GLU A 180 15.11 14.51 -16.44
N VAL A 181 14.91 13.18 -16.40
CA VAL A 181 13.82 12.52 -17.11
C VAL A 181 12.52 12.59 -16.32
N ALA A 182 12.61 12.65 -15.00
CA ALA A 182 11.48 12.74 -14.08
C ALA A 182 11.47 14.07 -13.32
N ALA A 183 10.30 14.67 -13.15
CA ALA A 183 10.05 15.71 -12.16
C ALA A 183 9.92 15.10 -10.76
N SER A 184 9.35 13.89 -10.69
CA SER A 184 9.31 13.04 -9.50
C SER A 184 9.34 11.57 -9.89
N ALA A 185 9.99 10.74 -9.08
CA ALA A 185 9.97 9.29 -9.21
C ALA A 185 10.06 8.67 -7.82
N GLY A 186 9.20 7.70 -7.54
CA GLY A 186 9.10 6.98 -6.28
C GLY A 186 9.10 5.47 -6.46
N ALA A 187 9.39 4.74 -5.39
CA ALA A 187 9.24 3.29 -5.31
C ALA A 187 8.83 2.87 -3.89
N GLY A 188 7.96 1.85 -3.80
CA GLY A 188 7.44 1.41 -2.51
C GLY A 188 7.11 -0.08 -2.46
N TYR A 189 7.28 -0.68 -1.28
CA TYR A 189 6.89 -2.04 -0.97
C TYR A 189 6.24 -2.13 0.42
N SER A 190 5.14 -2.85 0.51
CA SER A 190 4.45 -3.08 1.79
C SER A 190 4.81 -4.45 2.35
N LEU A 191 5.77 -4.47 3.28
CA LEU A 191 6.26 -5.70 3.94
C LEU A 191 5.14 -6.44 4.70
N TYR A 192 4.27 -5.71 5.38
CA TYR A 192 3.24 -6.25 6.29
C TYR A 192 1.85 -6.33 5.67
N ALA A 193 1.75 -6.45 4.36
CA ALA A 193 0.46 -6.65 3.71
C ALA A 193 -0.14 -8.02 4.07
N ALA A 194 -1.47 -8.08 4.24
CA ALA A 194 -2.19 -9.32 4.56
C ALA A 194 -2.21 -10.33 3.40
N ARG A 195 -1.89 -9.89 2.19
CA ARG A 195 -1.88 -10.70 0.95
C ARG A 195 -0.68 -10.35 0.10
N ASN A 196 -0.48 -11.12 -0.99
CA ASN A 196 0.42 -10.69 -2.04
C ASN A 196 0.02 -9.30 -2.51
N ASN A 197 1.01 -8.43 -2.68
CA ASN A 197 0.80 -7.03 -3.04
C ASN A 197 1.67 -6.65 -4.25
N MET A 198 1.85 -5.34 -4.46
CA MET A 198 2.68 -4.82 -5.54
C MET A 198 3.94 -4.17 -4.96
N PHE A 199 5.06 -4.39 -5.61
CA PHE A 199 6.18 -3.46 -5.54
C PHE A 199 5.90 -2.37 -6.54
N LEU A 200 5.68 -1.17 -6.06
CA LEU A 200 5.19 -0.03 -6.86
C LEU A 200 6.33 0.88 -7.26
N PHE A 201 6.22 1.44 -8.46
CA PHE A 201 6.95 2.60 -8.95
C PHE A 201 5.92 3.61 -9.40
N ASP A 202 6.17 4.88 -9.14
CA ASP A 202 5.33 5.96 -9.64
C ASP A 202 6.17 7.18 -10.03
N GLY A 203 5.61 8.05 -10.85
CA GLY A 203 6.31 9.26 -11.21
C GLY A 203 5.60 10.15 -12.19
N THR A 204 6.15 11.35 -12.30
CA THR A 204 5.76 12.38 -13.26
C THR A 204 6.96 12.69 -14.14
N PRO A 205 6.87 12.62 -15.47
CA PRO A 205 7.96 12.98 -16.35
C PRO A 205 8.28 14.48 -16.26
N ASN A 206 9.51 14.86 -16.60
CA ASN A 206 9.90 16.26 -16.67
C ASN A 206 9.26 16.95 -17.90
N ALA A 207 9.26 18.26 -17.96
CA ALA A 207 8.49 19.09 -18.91
C ALA A 207 8.66 18.71 -20.39
N ASN A 208 9.83 18.22 -20.80
CA ASN A 208 10.14 17.84 -22.19
C ASN A 208 10.31 16.31 -22.35
N LYS A 209 9.71 15.53 -21.45
CA LYS A 209 9.79 14.09 -21.43
C LYS A 209 8.39 13.48 -21.49
N THR A 210 8.33 12.27 -21.98
CA THR A 210 7.09 11.49 -22.10
C THR A 210 6.96 10.46 -20.96
N LEU A 211 5.77 9.87 -20.82
CA LEU A 211 5.57 8.73 -19.92
C LEU A 211 6.42 7.52 -20.34
N ASP A 212 6.60 7.32 -21.65
CA ASP A 212 7.48 6.25 -22.17
C ASP A 212 8.95 6.48 -21.82
N ASP A 213 9.43 7.74 -21.87
CA ASP A 213 10.80 8.08 -21.42
C ASP A 213 11.00 7.72 -19.94
N LEU A 214 9.99 8.00 -19.11
CA LEU A 214 10.04 7.72 -17.69
C LEU A 214 9.98 6.19 -17.42
N GLU A 215 9.07 5.46 -18.07
CA GLU A 215 9.01 4.00 -18.00
C GLU A 215 10.37 3.39 -18.34
N GLN A 216 10.92 3.72 -19.50
CA GLN A 216 12.22 3.21 -19.94
C GLN A 216 13.36 3.54 -18.97
N ALA A 217 13.34 4.73 -18.35
CA ALA A 217 14.35 5.10 -17.37
C ALA A 217 14.27 4.25 -16.08
N ILE A 218 13.05 3.98 -15.60
CA ILE A 218 12.83 3.08 -14.46
C ILE A 218 13.23 1.65 -14.81
N GLU A 219 12.86 1.15 -15.99
CA GLU A 219 13.24 -0.18 -16.45
C GLU A 219 14.76 -0.36 -16.57
N LYS A 220 15.48 0.67 -17.02
CA LYS A 220 16.96 0.66 -17.02
C LYS A 220 17.54 0.55 -15.61
N GLU A 221 16.96 1.20 -14.61
CA GLU A 221 17.40 1.05 -13.21
C GLU A 221 17.08 -0.37 -12.68
N ILE A 222 15.93 -0.93 -13.06
CA ILE A 222 15.56 -2.32 -12.74
C ILE A 222 16.57 -3.30 -13.39
N GLU A 223 16.90 -3.11 -14.65
CA GLU A 223 17.89 -3.96 -15.34
C GLU A 223 19.29 -3.87 -14.71
N LYS A 224 19.72 -2.70 -14.25
CA LYS A 224 20.96 -2.58 -13.48
C LYS A 224 20.91 -3.40 -12.19
N LEU A 225 19.78 -3.35 -11.46
CA LEU A 225 19.59 -4.14 -10.23
C LEU A 225 19.62 -5.65 -10.50
N LYS A 226 19.17 -6.11 -11.66
CA LYS A 226 19.24 -7.52 -12.07
C LYS A 226 20.66 -7.94 -12.45
N ASN A 227 21.43 -7.07 -13.06
CA ASN A 227 22.72 -7.43 -13.66
C ASN A 227 23.92 -7.06 -12.78
N GLU A 228 23.79 -6.12 -11.87
CA GLU A 228 24.85 -5.60 -11.00
C GLU A 228 24.46 -5.73 -9.54
N LEU A 229 25.40 -6.07 -8.68
CA LEU A 229 25.18 -6.00 -7.23
C LEU A 229 25.05 -4.54 -6.79
N VAL A 230 24.16 -4.30 -5.83
CA VAL A 230 24.10 -3.02 -5.14
C VAL A 230 25.38 -2.79 -4.36
N THR A 231 25.80 -1.53 -4.25
CA THR A 231 27.05 -1.20 -3.57
C THR A 231 26.92 -1.35 -2.06
N GLU A 232 28.04 -1.64 -1.40
CA GLU A 232 28.10 -1.68 0.06
C GLU A 232 27.64 -0.36 0.69
N GLN A 233 27.94 0.76 0.04
CA GLN A 233 27.50 2.09 0.50
C GLN A 233 25.96 2.24 0.45
N GLU A 234 25.29 1.75 -0.58
CA GLU A 234 23.83 1.76 -0.68
C GLU A 234 23.21 0.91 0.42
N LEU A 235 23.69 -0.32 0.62
CA LEU A 235 23.23 -1.20 1.68
C LEU A 235 23.43 -0.58 3.07
N LYS A 236 24.63 -0.07 3.35
CA LYS A 236 24.94 0.57 4.63
C LYS A 236 24.04 1.78 4.90
N ARG A 237 23.76 2.59 3.87
CA ARG A 237 22.85 3.73 3.99
C ARG A 237 21.46 3.28 4.37
N VAL A 238 20.86 2.32 3.65
CA VAL A 238 19.49 1.84 3.90
C VAL A 238 19.39 1.20 5.28
N LYS A 239 20.34 0.32 5.64
CA LYS A 239 20.39 -0.33 6.95
C LYS A 239 20.49 0.69 8.10
N ALA A 240 21.31 1.73 7.94
CA ALA A 240 21.43 2.80 8.93
C ALA A 240 20.15 3.63 9.05
N GLN A 241 19.46 3.91 7.93
CA GLN A 241 18.18 4.62 7.94
C GLN A 241 17.08 3.83 8.65
N VAL A 242 17.02 2.51 8.43
CA VAL A 242 16.07 1.63 9.12
C VAL A 242 16.29 1.66 10.62
N VAL A 243 17.54 1.47 11.06
CA VAL A 243 17.88 1.50 12.49
C VAL A 243 17.53 2.85 13.14
N ALA A 244 17.87 3.96 12.46
CA ALA A 244 17.52 5.28 12.95
C ALA A 244 15.99 5.49 13.02
N SER A 245 15.26 5.04 11.99
CA SER A 245 13.79 5.13 11.97
C SER A 245 13.15 4.33 13.11
N GLU A 246 13.63 3.12 13.38
CA GLU A 246 13.18 2.29 14.50
C GLU A 246 13.31 3.03 15.84
N ILE A 247 14.48 3.64 16.11
CA ILE A 247 14.72 4.38 17.35
C ILE A 247 13.75 5.58 17.45
N TYR A 248 13.61 6.38 16.39
CA TYR A 248 12.71 7.54 16.39
C TYR A 248 11.22 7.17 16.52
N GLN A 249 10.82 6.03 15.97
CA GLN A 249 9.43 5.57 16.05
C GLN A 249 9.01 5.15 17.47
N GLN A 250 9.97 4.75 18.31
CA GLN A 250 9.70 4.39 19.71
C GLN A 250 9.22 5.58 20.55
N ASP A 251 9.51 6.82 20.17
CA ASP A 251 9.06 8.02 20.87
C ASP A 251 7.56 8.33 20.69
N SER A 252 6.89 7.69 19.70
CA SER A 252 5.49 7.93 19.41
C SER A 252 4.60 6.78 19.87
N VAL A 253 3.83 6.99 20.94
CA VAL A 253 2.83 6.02 21.43
C VAL A 253 1.79 5.66 20.37
N GLN A 254 1.38 6.65 19.56
CA GLN A 254 0.45 6.43 18.46
C GLN A 254 1.06 5.50 17.39
N ARG A 255 2.33 5.72 17.05
CA ARG A 255 3.03 4.87 16.07
C ARG A 255 3.20 3.45 16.58
N GLN A 256 3.58 3.29 17.85
CA GLN A 256 3.67 1.95 18.47
C GLN A 256 2.33 1.22 18.44
N ALA A 257 1.24 1.88 18.85
CA ALA A 257 -0.10 1.28 18.80
C ALA A 257 -0.49 0.89 17.38
N TYR A 258 -0.20 1.72 16.38
CA TYR A 258 -0.49 1.45 14.98
C TYR A 258 0.29 0.23 14.45
N VAL A 259 1.59 0.13 14.73
CA VAL A 259 2.43 -0.98 14.25
C VAL A 259 1.99 -2.30 14.90
N ILE A 260 1.80 -2.31 16.23
CA ILE A 260 1.30 -3.49 16.95
C ILE A 260 -0.05 -3.93 16.39
N GLY A 261 -1.00 -2.99 16.25
CA GLY A 261 -2.33 -3.28 15.73
C GLY A 261 -2.32 -3.80 14.30
N SER A 262 -1.50 -3.23 13.44
CA SER A 262 -1.35 -3.69 12.05
C SER A 262 -0.81 -5.12 11.98
N LEU A 263 0.22 -5.45 12.76
CA LEU A 263 0.81 -6.79 12.79
C LEU A 263 -0.16 -7.84 13.34
N GLU A 264 -0.88 -7.52 14.41
CA GLU A 264 -1.91 -8.42 14.97
C GLU A 264 -3.06 -8.62 13.97
N THR A 265 -3.55 -7.55 13.36
CA THR A 265 -4.70 -7.61 12.44
C THR A 265 -4.42 -8.42 11.18
N VAL A 266 -3.18 -8.37 10.66
CA VAL A 266 -2.80 -9.19 9.49
C VAL A 266 -2.40 -10.61 9.86
N GLY A 267 -2.25 -10.94 11.14
CA GLY A 267 -1.91 -12.28 11.63
C GLY A 267 -0.40 -12.60 11.68
N LEU A 268 0.46 -11.58 11.61
CA LEU A 268 1.91 -11.74 11.78
C LEU A 268 2.33 -11.83 13.25
N GLY A 269 1.54 -11.23 14.16
CA GLY A 269 1.87 -11.07 15.55
C GLY A 269 2.83 -9.91 15.82
N TRP A 270 2.62 -9.20 16.93
CA TRP A 270 3.39 -8.00 17.29
C TRP A 270 4.89 -8.27 17.48
N GLN A 271 5.27 -9.50 17.85
CA GLN A 271 6.68 -9.89 18.06
C GLN A 271 7.53 -9.69 16.81
N THR A 272 6.91 -9.72 15.61
CA THR A 272 7.59 -9.49 14.32
C THR A 272 8.33 -8.15 14.28
N MET A 273 7.86 -7.15 15.04
CA MET A 273 8.55 -5.85 15.09
C MET A 273 9.92 -5.93 15.76
N ASN A 274 10.12 -6.87 16.72
CA ASN A 274 11.37 -6.97 17.48
C ASN A 274 12.56 -7.40 16.61
N ASP A 275 12.29 -8.23 15.60
CA ASP A 275 13.32 -8.81 14.73
C ASP A 275 13.52 -8.01 13.44
N TYR A 276 12.71 -6.99 13.19
CA TYR A 276 12.72 -6.24 11.93
C TYR A 276 14.08 -5.63 11.61
N ALA A 277 14.67 -4.89 12.54
CA ALA A 277 15.95 -4.22 12.32
C ALA A 277 17.10 -5.23 12.08
N GLU A 278 17.11 -6.35 12.79
CA GLU A 278 18.13 -7.38 12.62
C GLU A 278 17.99 -8.10 11.27
N ASN A 279 16.76 -8.41 10.87
CA ASN A 279 16.48 -9.02 9.57
C ASN A 279 16.89 -8.08 8.40
N ILE A 280 16.60 -6.78 8.51
CA ILE A 280 17.07 -5.79 7.51
C ILE A 280 18.60 -5.71 7.48
N LYS A 281 19.27 -5.72 8.64
CA LYS A 281 20.74 -5.71 8.71
C LYS A 281 21.37 -6.97 8.09
N ALA A 282 20.72 -8.12 8.16
CA ALA A 282 21.20 -9.37 7.61
C ALA A 282 21.16 -9.42 6.07
N VAL A 283 20.27 -8.66 5.42
CA VAL A 283 20.12 -8.68 3.95
C VAL A 283 21.43 -8.40 3.22
N THR A 284 21.75 -9.21 2.21
CA THR A 284 22.97 -9.11 1.37
C THR A 284 22.68 -8.44 0.01
N ALA A 285 23.74 -8.08 -0.72
CA ALA A 285 23.61 -7.53 -2.07
C ALA A 285 23.09 -8.58 -3.06
N GLU A 286 23.47 -9.83 -2.86
CA GLU A 286 23.05 -10.98 -3.66
C GLU A 286 21.56 -11.26 -3.49
N GLU A 287 21.03 -11.17 -2.27
CA GLU A 287 19.60 -11.33 -2.00
C GLU A 287 18.78 -10.21 -2.65
N VAL A 288 19.25 -8.96 -2.60
CA VAL A 288 18.62 -7.83 -3.30
C VAL A 288 18.57 -8.07 -4.82
N GLN A 289 19.67 -8.53 -5.41
CA GLN A 289 19.71 -8.87 -6.83
C GLN A 289 18.79 -10.05 -7.16
N ALA A 290 18.79 -11.08 -6.32
CA ALA A 290 17.95 -12.27 -6.52
C ALA A 290 16.47 -11.95 -6.55
N VAL A 291 15.97 -11.11 -5.62
CA VAL A 291 14.56 -10.71 -5.62
C VAL A 291 14.22 -9.80 -6.81
N ALA A 292 15.12 -8.92 -7.24
CA ALA A 292 14.92 -8.12 -8.46
C ALA A 292 14.78 -9.03 -9.70
N LYS A 293 15.64 -10.03 -9.87
CA LYS A 293 15.53 -11.03 -10.96
C LYS A 293 14.25 -11.84 -10.90
N LYS A 294 13.84 -12.26 -9.71
CA LYS A 294 12.68 -13.15 -9.49
C LYS A 294 11.35 -12.44 -9.71
N TYR A 295 11.24 -11.19 -9.28
CA TYR A 295 9.95 -10.53 -9.20
C TYR A 295 9.72 -9.46 -10.26
N PHE A 296 10.74 -8.78 -10.76
CA PHE A 296 10.59 -7.72 -11.76
C PHE A 296 10.64 -8.29 -13.18
N ILE A 297 9.64 -9.08 -13.51
CA ILE A 297 9.46 -9.73 -14.82
C ILE A 297 8.13 -9.28 -15.44
N ASP A 298 8.04 -9.33 -16.77
CA ASP A 298 6.88 -8.81 -17.51
C ASP A 298 5.57 -9.52 -17.15
N GLU A 299 5.64 -10.82 -16.83
CA GLU A 299 4.48 -11.60 -16.41
C GLU A 299 3.87 -11.14 -15.07
N ARG A 300 4.58 -10.30 -14.31
CA ARG A 300 4.12 -9.73 -13.03
C ARG A 300 3.82 -8.24 -13.11
N LYS A 301 4.13 -7.61 -14.25
CA LYS A 301 4.03 -6.16 -14.44
C LYS A 301 2.62 -5.72 -14.73
N THR A 302 2.20 -4.64 -14.08
CA THR A 302 1.00 -3.85 -14.43
C THR A 302 1.42 -2.38 -14.50
N LEU A 303 0.88 -1.66 -15.49
CA LEU A 303 1.19 -0.27 -15.76
C LEU A 303 -0.09 0.52 -15.97
N ALA A 304 -0.18 1.71 -15.41
CA ALA A 304 -1.22 2.68 -15.71
C ALA A 304 -0.61 4.04 -16.04
N TYR A 305 -1.07 4.62 -17.14
CA TYR A 305 -0.73 5.96 -17.58
C TYR A 305 -1.90 6.91 -17.37
N LEU A 306 -1.66 8.04 -16.73
CA LEU A 306 -2.57 9.18 -16.75
C LEU A 306 -2.19 10.10 -17.89
N THR A 307 -3.08 10.17 -18.90
CA THR A 307 -2.97 11.11 -20.02
C THR A 307 -3.87 12.32 -19.72
N PRO A 308 -3.28 13.52 -19.53
CA PRO A 308 -4.06 14.72 -19.22
C PRO A 308 -5.01 15.10 -20.37
N LEU A 309 -6.26 15.39 -20.01
CA LEU A 309 -7.23 16.05 -20.87
C LEU A 309 -7.23 17.55 -20.54
N GLU A 310 -7.21 18.41 -21.56
CA GLU A 310 -7.38 19.84 -21.39
C GLU A 310 -8.81 20.16 -20.92
N ARG A 311 -8.94 21.11 -19.99
CA ARG A 311 -10.25 21.69 -19.69
C ARG A 311 -10.74 22.44 -20.94
N THR A 312 -11.74 21.93 -21.61
CA THR A 312 -12.45 22.70 -22.63
C THR A 312 -13.01 23.96 -21.95
N LYS A 313 -12.52 25.14 -22.37
CA LYS A 313 -13.16 26.41 -21.92
C LYS A 313 -14.63 26.34 -22.29
N PRO A 314 -15.55 26.65 -21.38
CA PRO A 314 -16.95 26.78 -21.76
C PRO A 314 -17.03 27.77 -22.92
N SER A 315 -17.63 27.37 -24.05
CA SER A 315 -17.91 28.28 -25.16
C SER A 315 -18.85 29.37 -24.62
N ASN A 316 -18.34 30.58 -24.48
CA ASN A 316 -19.20 31.74 -24.24
C ASN A 316 -20.22 31.81 -25.40
N LYS A 317 -21.42 31.31 -25.16
CA LYS A 317 -22.61 31.62 -25.96
C LYS A 317 -23.41 32.67 -25.21
#